data_7a827ae7df718ae7c26c3426729ad164
#
_entry.id   7a827ae7df718ae7c26c3426729ad164
#
_cell.length_a   1.000
_cell.length_b   1.000
_cell.length_c   1.000
_cell.angle_alpha   90.00
_cell.angle_beta   90.00
_cell.angle_gamma   90.00
#
_symmetry.space_group_name_H-M   'P 1'
#
loop_
_entity.id
_entity.type
_entity.pdbx_description
1 polymer ?
#
loop_
_entity_poly.entity_id
_entity_poly.type
_entity_poly.pdbx_seq_one_letter_code
_entity_poly.pdbx_strand_id
1 'polypeptide(L)'
;MEIKKVVFSSLFLLYIFNVNAQNNTKFVNTFIGTDGTGHTFPGPSMPFGMVQPGPDNSIEGWNHTSGYQYKDTLLLGFSQTRFSGTGIGEMGNILLLPFDQNKIKYKNSYHKESEKASVGYYTLTKKDAIKVELTCSERVAFHKYTYPSQEAKLLLDFQHGIQFLNDSLVLENNIKIENNTTISGYCKTKGWVTKKYFFTINFETPFSKIQEIPKGKKQNAPKYILDFNLSK
;
A
#
# COMPACT_ATOMS: atom_id res chain seq x y z
N MET A 1 5.05 -60.31 -17.61
CA MET A 1 3.97 -59.62 -16.84
C MET A 1 4.42 -58.33 -16.20
N GLU A 2 5.67 -58.16 -15.93
CA GLU A 2 6.27 -56.98 -15.26
C GLU A 2 6.35 -55.73 -16.18
N ILE A 3 6.76 -55.87 -17.43
CA ILE A 3 6.92 -54.76 -18.39
C ILE A 3 5.59 -54.02 -18.64
N LYS A 4 4.46 -54.75 -18.72
CA LYS A 4 3.14 -54.14 -18.90
C LYS A 4 2.68 -53.28 -17.72
N LYS A 5 3.09 -53.65 -16.50
CA LYS A 5 2.79 -52.89 -15.29
C LYS A 5 3.60 -51.57 -15.24
N VAL A 6 4.86 -51.62 -15.65
CA VAL A 6 5.73 -50.42 -15.69
C VAL A 6 5.25 -49.44 -16.75
N VAL A 7 4.87 -49.90 -17.93
CA VAL A 7 4.33 -49.05 -19.01
C VAL A 7 3.00 -48.42 -18.59
N PHE A 8 2.11 -49.17 -17.92
CA PHE A 8 0.84 -48.64 -17.45
C PHE A 8 1.01 -47.60 -16.33
N SER A 9 1.94 -47.82 -15.40
CA SER A 9 2.31 -46.81 -14.35
C SER A 9 2.92 -45.58 -14.94
N SER A 10 3.78 -45.66 -15.96
CA SER A 10 4.39 -44.53 -16.62
C SER A 10 3.36 -43.71 -17.42
N LEU A 11 2.40 -44.35 -18.07
CA LEU A 11 1.28 -43.67 -18.76
C LEU A 11 0.34 -42.96 -17.77
N PHE A 12 0.08 -43.55 -16.60
CA PHE A 12 -0.73 -42.93 -15.56
C PHE A 12 -0.06 -41.71 -14.94
N LEU A 13 1.27 -41.74 -14.72
CA LEU A 13 2.06 -40.60 -14.28
C LEU A 13 2.06 -39.45 -15.30
N LEU A 14 2.15 -39.74 -16.60
CA LEU A 14 2.06 -38.73 -17.66
C LEU A 14 0.68 -38.06 -17.75
N TYR A 15 -0.39 -38.73 -17.34
CA TYR A 15 -1.75 -38.16 -17.34
C TYR A 15 -1.98 -37.17 -16.21
N ILE A 16 -1.23 -37.29 -15.09
CA ILE A 16 -1.35 -36.41 -13.92
C ILE A 16 -0.76 -35.04 -14.21
N PHE A 17 0.18 -34.90 -15.15
CA PHE A 17 0.82 -33.62 -15.47
C PHE A 17 0.01 -32.68 -16.39
N ASN A 18 -1.18 -33.10 -16.87
CA ASN A 18 -2.04 -32.23 -17.66
C ASN A 18 -3.16 -31.54 -16.85
N VAL A 19 -2.95 -31.29 -15.57
CA VAL A 19 -3.89 -30.47 -14.79
C VAL A 19 -3.70 -29.02 -15.19
N ASN A 20 -4.50 -28.54 -16.14
CA ASN A 20 -4.62 -27.12 -16.41
C ASN A 20 -5.32 -26.47 -15.21
N ALA A 21 -4.57 -25.86 -14.32
CA ALA A 21 -5.14 -25.05 -13.25
C ALA A 21 -5.90 -23.87 -13.87
N GLN A 22 -7.20 -23.86 -13.71
CA GLN A 22 -8.03 -22.78 -14.21
C GLN A 22 -7.78 -21.52 -13.39
N ASN A 23 -7.30 -20.46 -14.04
CA ASN A 23 -7.11 -19.17 -13.37
C ASN A 23 -8.48 -18.50 -13.15
N ASN A 24 -9.04 -18.67 -11.95
CA ASN A 24 -10.33 -18.11 -11.55
C ASN A 24 -10.21 -16.68 -10.98
N THR A 25 -9.00 -16.14 -10.82
CA THR A 25 -8.80 -14.78 -10.26
C THR A 25 -9.44 -13.70 -11.14
N LYS A 26 -9.59 -13.95 -12.44
CA LYS A 26 -10.27 -13.04 -13.40
C LYS A 26 -11.75 -12.78 -13.07
N PHE A 27 -12.39 -13.64 -12.28
CA PHE A 27 -13.78 -13.48 -11.87
C PHE A 27 -13.94 -12.72 -10.56
N VAL A 28 -12.84 -12.37 -9.88
CA VAL A 28 -12.85 -11.64 -8.64
C VAL A 28 -12.92 -10.14 -8.92
N ASN A 29 -13.99 -9.49 -8.45
CA ASN A 29 -14.09 -8.04 -8.46
C ASN A 29 -13.62 -7.49 -7.11
N THR A 30 -12.42 -6.92 -7.07
CA THR A 30 -11.79 -6.41 -5.86
C THR A 30 -12.40 -5.09 -5.37
N PHE A 31 -13.33 -4.48 -6.11
CA PHE A 31 -14.06 -3.29 -5.69
C PHE A 31 -15.36 -3.61 -4.92
N ILE A 32 -15.73 -4.87 -4.76
CA ILE A 32 -16.92 -5.24 -3.96
C ILE A 32 -16.70 -4.80 -2.52
N GLY A 33 -17.69 -4.08 -1.96
CA GLY A 33 -17.67 -3.57 -0.58
C GLY A 33 -16.81 -2.33 -0.36
N THR A 34 -16.24 -1.73 -1.42
CA THR A 34 -15.39 -0.53 -1.30
C THR A 34 -16.16 0.79 -1.33
N ASP A 35 -17.49 0.76 -1.30
CA ASP A 35 -18.36 1.95 -1.26
C ASP A 35 -19.39 1.85 -0.13
N GLY A 36 -19.94 2.98 0.27
CA GLY A 36 -20.93 3.07 1.35
C GLY A 36 -20.37 2.51 2.67
N THR A 37 -21.04 1.52 3.22
CA THR A 37 -20.72 0.91 4.52
C THR A 37 -20.02 -0.45 4.40
N GLY A 38 -19.44 -0.77 3.25
CA GLY A 38 -18.74 -2.06 3.05
C GLY A 38 -17.37 -2.14 3.72
N HIS A 39 -16.71 -0.99 3.91
CA HIS A 39 -15.44 -0.84 4.64
C HIS A 39 -14.29 -1.72 4.12
N THR A 40 -14.31 -2.08 2.84
CA THR A 40 -13.21 -2.78 2.18
C THR A 40 -12.37 -1.82 1.34
N PHE A 41 -11.27 -2.29 0.82
CA PHE A 41 -10.37 -1.51 -0.04
C PHE A 41 -9.90 -2.36 -1.23
N PRO A 42 -9.49 -1.76 -2.37
CA PRO A 42 -9.15 -2.49 -3.58
C PRO A 42 -7.68 -2.90 -3.68
N GLY A 43 -6.86 -2.61 -2.69
CA GLY A 43 -5.43 -2.89 -2.72
C GLY A 43 -5.07 -4.38 -2.59
N PRO A 44 -3.84 -4.77 -2.96
CA PRO A 44 -3.38 -6.14 -2.84
C PRO A 44 -3.25 -6.56 -1.38
N SER A 45 -3.58 -7.82 -1.11
CA SER A 45 -3.36 -8.47 0.18
C SER A 45 -3.13 -9.96 -0.01
N MET A 46 -2.31 -10.55 0.86
CA MET A 46 -2.13 -12.01 0.93
C MET A 46 -2.99 -12.58 2.06
N PRO A 47 -3.46 -13.83 1.94
CA PRO A 47 -4.11 -14.51 3.05
C PRO A 47 -3.22 -14.48 4.29
N PHE A 48 -3.77 -13.99 5.41
CA PHE A 48 -3.04 -13.79 6.68
C PHE A 48 -1.82 -12.86 6.60
N GLY A 49 -1.72 -12.06 5.53
CA GLY A 49 -0.64 -11.10 5.36
C GLY A 49 -0.71 -9.94 6.35
N MET A 50 0.45 -9.46 6.80
CA MET A 50 0.56 -8.31 7.68
C MET A 50 0.35 -6.99 6.93
N VAL A 51 0.80 -6.90 5.68
CA VAL A 51 0.71 -5.70 4.86
C VAL A 51 -0.49 -5.75 3.93
N GLN A 52 -1.15 -4.60 3.81
CA GLN A 52 -2.33 -4.37 2.97
C GLN A 52 -2.18 -3.00 2.30
N PRO A 53 -1.20 -2.82 1.38
CA PRO A 53 -0.96 -1.53 0.76
C PRO A 53 -2.14 -1.11 -0.10
N GLY A 54 -2.52 0.15 -0.01
CA GLY A 54 -3.64 0.65 -0.79
C GLY A 54 -3.87 2.14 -0.64
N PRO A 55 -4.74 2.72 -1.48
CA PRO A 55 -5.06 4.13 -1.44
C PRO A 55 -5.85 4.52 -0.19
N ASP A 56 -5.55 5.70 0.35
CA ASP A 56 -6.36 6.36 1.37
C ASP A 56 -6.97 7.64 0.78
N ASN A 57 -8.29 7.75 0.83
CA ASN A 57 -9.05 8.90 0.38
C ASN A 57 -9.36 9.85 1.53
N SER A 58 -9.63 9.31 2.72
CA SER A 58 -9.88 10.05 3.95
C SER A 58 -9.43 9.22 5.16
N ILE A 59 -9.21 9.90 6.27
CA ILE A 59 -8.91 9.29 7.58
C ILE A 59 -10.06 9.47 8.57
N GLU A 60 -11.13 10.14 8.18
CA GLU A 60 -12.23 10.53 9.07
C GLU A 60 -13.55 9.97 8.58
N GLY A 61 -14.42 9.72 9.56
CA GLY A 61 -15.77 9.24 9.30
C GLY A 61 -15.87 7.73 9.14
N TRP A 62 -17.04 7.21 9.54
CA TRP A 62 -17.28 5.77 9.60
C TRP A 62 -17.15 5.09 8.23
N ASN A 63 -17.59 5.75 7.16
CA ASN A 63 -17.50 5.19 5.81
C ASN A 63 -16.03 5.00 5.34
N HIS A 64 -15.07 5.73 5.93
CA HIS A 64 -13.65 5.68 5.56
C HIS A 64 -12.80 4.84 6.53
N THR A 65 -13.40 3.93 7.29
CA THR A 65 -12.66 3.11 8.26
C THR A 65 -11.64 2.15 7.62
N SER A 66 -11.80 1.83 6.32
CA SER A 66 -10.77 1.15 5.51
C SER A 66 -9.76 2.10 4.85
N GLY A 67 -9.93 3.43 5.01
CA GLY A 67 -9.17 4.47 4.31
C GLY A 67 -9.69 4.81 2.92
N TYR A 68 -10.54 3.99 2.33
CA TYR A 68 -10.95 4.10 0.93
C TYR A 68 -12.48 4.10 0.77
N GLN A 69 -12.94 4.91 -0.21
CA GLN A 69 -14.30 4.88 -0.75
C GLN A 69 -14.27 4.96 -2.27
N TYR A 70 -15.00 4.08 -2.94
CA TYR A 70 -14.97 3.95 -4.41
C TYR A 70 -15.36 5.25 -5.13
N LYS A 71 -16.30 6.01 -4.60
CA LYS A 71 -16.78 7.27 -5.19
C LYS A 71 -15.80 8.43 -5.08
N ASP A 72 -14.83 8.33 -4.19
CA ASP A 72 -13.87 9.40 -3.97
C ASP A 72 -12.80 9.43 -5.07
N THR A 73 -12.39 10.64 -5.39
CA THR A 73 -11.28 10.90 -6.34
C THR A 73 -10.12 11.66 -5.67
N LEU A 74 -10.26 11.99 -4.39
CA LEU A 74 -9.17 12.53 -3.58
C LEU A 74 -8.23 11.42 -3.16
N LEU A 75 -6.95 11.73 -3.02
CA LEU A 75 -5.93 10.80 -2.60
C LEU A 75 -5.01 11.47 -1.57
N LEU A 76 -4.95 10.89 -0.38
CA LEU A 76 -3.98 11.28 0.65
C LEU A 76 -2.62 10.63 0.42
N GLY A 77 -2.62 9.40 -0.08
CA GLY A 77 -1.45 8.59 -0.35
C GLY A 77 -1.79 7.10 -0.28
N PHE A 78 -0.77 6.29 -0.02
CA PHE A 78 -0.86 4.83 0.04
C PHE A 78 -0.29 4.34 1.36
N SER A 79 -1.15 3.92 2.28
CA SER A 79 -0.73 3.35 3.57
C SER A 79 -0.50 1.84 3.47
N GLN A 80 0.21 1.28 4.48
CA GLN A 80 0.70 -0.10 4.42
C GLN A 80 -0.14 -1.09 5.22
N THR A 81 -0.96 -0.59 6.15
CA THR A 81 -1.75 -1.42 7.06
C THR A 81 -3.17 -0.89 7.16
N ARG A 82 -4.16 -1.76 7.35
CA ARG A 82 -5.56 -1.35 7.55
C ARG A 82 -6.41 -2.45 8.16
N PHE A 83 -7.57 -2.08 8.69
CA PHE A 83 -8.66 -2.99 8.99
C PHE A 83 -9.71 -2.92 7.88
N SER A 84 -9.72 -3.95 7.02
CA SER A 84 -10.69 -4.06 5.94
C SER A 84 -11.92 -4.84 6.41
N GLY A 85 -13.11 -4.31 6.13
CA GLY A 85 -14.40 -4.97 6.39
C GLY A 85 -14.92 -4.88 7.82
N THR A 86 -14.17 -4.33 8.77
CA THR A 86 -14.56 -4.33 10.19
C THR A 86 -15.44 -3.14 10.60
N GLY A 87 -15.45 -2.05 9.84
CA GLY A 87 -16.09 -0.81 10.25
C GLY A 87 -15.39 -0.09 11.41
N ILE A 88 -14.13 -0.41 11.68
CA ILE A 88 -13.32 0.18 12.76
C ILE A 88 -12.19 0.97 12.14
N GLY A 89 -12.12 2.26 12.45
CA GLY A 89 -11.04 3.14 12.04
C GLY A 89 -9.80 2.92 12.88
N GLU A 90 -8.85 2.19 12.35
CA GLU A 90 -7.56 1.89 13.00
C GLU A 90 -6.52 1.55 11.94
N MET A 91 -5.23 1.59 12.30
CA MET A 91 -4.11 1.31 11.40
C MET A 91 -3.93 2.41 10.32
N GLY A 92 -3.68 2.09 9.07
CA GLY A 92 -3.36 3.07 8.02
C GLY A 92 -1.98 3.69 8.17
N ASN A 93 -1.05 2.98 8.81
CA ASN A 93 0.25 3.53 9.14
C ASN A 93 1.23 3.49 7.98
N ILE A 94 2.21 4.39 8.03
CA ILE A 94 3.29 4.56 7.05
C ILE A 94 2.70 4.86 5.67
N LEU A 95 2.30 6.12 5.49
CA LEU A 95 1.74 6.57 4.22
C LEU A 95 2.86 7.06 3.30
N LEU A 96 2.81 6.63 2.05
CA LEU A 96 3.67 7.07 0.97
C LEU A 96 2.86 7.85 -0.06
N LEU A 97 3.35 9.04 -0.44
CA LEU A 97 2.72 9.84 -1.48
C LEU A 97 3.76 10.30 -2.49
N PRO A 98 3.78 9.73 -3.71
CA PRO A 98 4.63 10.23 -4.79
C PRO A 98 4.08 11.56 -5.33
N PHE A 99 4.96 12.53 -5.61
CA PHE A 99 4.62 13.83 -6.20
C PHE A 99 5.81 14.40 -6.97
N ASP A 100 5.56 15.34 -7.89
CA ASP A 100 6.58 15.93 -8.76
C ASP A 100 6.74 17.46 -8.59
N GLN A 101 5.89 18.09 -7.78
CA GLN A 101 5.85 19.54 -7.63
C GLN A 101 6.58 20.00 -6.35
N ASN A 102 7.06 21.25 -6.34
CA ASN A 102 7.75 21.84 -5.20
C ASN A 102 6.87 22.07 -3.96
N LYS A 103 5.55 21.80 -4.05
CA LYS A 103 4.62 21.90 -2.92
C LYS A 103 3.80 20.63 -2.80
N ILE A 104 3.82 20.03 -1.62
CA ILE A 104 2.96 18.91 -1.29
C ILE A 104 1.52 19.39 -1.29
N LYS A 105 0.70 18.76 -2.12
CA LYS A 105 -0.75 18.89 -2.06
C LYS A 105 -1.29 17.64 -1.37
N TYR A 106 -1.68 17.74 -0.12
CA TYR A 106 -2.23 16.64 0.67
C TYR A 106 -3.57 16.10 0.14
N LYS A 107 -4.19 16.77 -0.83
CA LYS A 107 -5.39 16.31 -1.53
C LYS A 107 -5.07 16.20 -3.01
N ASN A 108 -4.35 15.18 -3.38
CA ASN A 108 -4.11 14.86 -4.78
C ASN A 108 -5.32 14.12 -5.33
N SER A 109 -5.74 14.50 -6.51
CA SER A 109 -6.75 13.76 -7.26
C SER A 109 -6.09 12.85 -8.28
N TYR A 110 -6.80 11.82 -8.66
CA TYR A 110 -6.39 10.88 -9.72
C TYR A 110 -7.49 10.75 -10.77
N HIS A 111 -7.13 10.17 -11.89
CA HIS A 111 -8.06 9.83 -12.95
C HIS A 111 -8.78 8.53 -12.58
N LYS A 112 -10.08 8.64 -12.22
CA LYS A 112 -10.86 7.48 -11.74
C LYS A 112 -10.92 6.35 -12.77
N GLU A 113 -10.98 6.68 -14.04
CA GLU A 113 -10.96 5.74 -15.16
C GLU A 113 -9.63 4.97 -15.30
N SER A 114 -8.55 5.50 -14.70
CA SER A 114 -7.24 4.82 -14.66
C SER A 114 -7.10 3.82 -13.53
N GLU A 115 -7.99 3.89 -12.54
CA GLU A 115 -7.95 3.01 -11.38
C GLU A 115 -8.36 1.60 -11.77
N LYS A 116 -7.47 0.64 -11.51
CA LYS A 116 -7.70 -0.78 -11.78
C LYS A 116 -7.18 -1.60 -10.61
N ALA A 117 -7.92 -2.65 -10.30
CA ALA A 117 -7.52 -3.61 -9.28
C ALA A 117 -7.85 -5.03 -9.74
N SER A 118 -6.99 -5.96 -9.35
CA SER A 118 -7.17 -7.39 -9.50
C SER A 118 -6.55 -8.10 -8.31
N VAL A 119 -6.77 -9.40 -8.19
CA VAL A 119 -6.17 -10.17 -7.09
C VAL A 119 -4.65 -9.99 -7.08
N GLY A 120 -4.13 -9.43 -5.99
CA GLY A 120 -2.70 -9.19 -5.77
C GLY A 120 -2.11 -7.97 -6.47
N TYR A 121 -2.92 -7.14 -7.16
CA TYR A 121 -2.41 -5.97 -7.87
C TYR A 121 -3.39 -4.80 -7.86
N TYR A 122 -2.84 -3.59 -7.71
CA TYR A 122 -3.58 -2.34 -7.78
C TYR A 122 -2.79 -1.28 -8.56
N THR A 123 -3.47 -0.44 -9.34
CA THR A 123 -2.85 0.67 -10.07
C THR A 123 -3.81 1.83 -10.26
N LEU A 124 -3.26 3.04 -10.31
CA LEU A 124 -3.92 4.26 -10.76
C LEU A 124 -2.91 5.23 -11.37
N THR A 125 -3.44 6.24 -12.08
CA THR A 125 -2.66 7.38 -12.54
C THR A 125 -3.18 8.66 -11.89
N LYS A 126 -2.31 9.37 -11.19
CA LYS A 126 -2.60 10.67 -10.57
C LYS A 126 -2.75 11.76 -11.64
N LYS A 127 -3.37 12.87 -11.28
CA LYS A 127 -3.54 14.02 -12.21
C LYS A 127 -2.23 14.70 -12.61
N ASP A 128 -1.17 14.53 -11.83
CA ASP A 128 0.20 14.93 -12.18
C ASP A 128 0.94 13.90 -13.05
N ALA A 129 0.19 12.97 -13.66
CA ALA A 129 0.67 11.91 -14.55
C ALA A 129 1.59 10.87 -13.89
N ILE A 130 1.73 10.84 -12.58
CA ILE A 130 2.46 9.79 -11.88
C ILE A 130 1.60 8.53 -11.86
N LYS A 131 2.11 7.44 -12.45
CA LYS A 131 1.50 6.11 -12.35
C LYS A 131 1.98 5.43 -11.09
N VAL A 132 1.03 4.83 -10.36
CA VAL A 132 1.27 4.06 -9.14
C VAL A 132 0.86 2.63 -9.37
N GLU A 133 1.70 1.68 -9.00
CA GLU A 133 1.47 0.24 -9.07
C GLU A 133 1.83 -0.39 -7.72
N LEU A 134 0.94 -1.21 -7.18
CA LEU A 134 1.10 -1.85 -5.88
C LEU A 134 0.93 -3.36 -6.00
N THR A 135 1.77 -4.10 -5.30
CA THR A 135 1.59 -5.52 -5.01
C THR A 135 2.15 -5.84 -3.62
N CYS A 136 1.96 -7.04 -3.13
CA CYS A 136 2.50 -7.44 -1.83
C CYS A 136 2.78 -8.94 -1.73
N SER A 137 3.63 -9.28 -0.78
CA SER A 137 3.72 -10.60 -0.16
C SER A 137 3.15 -10.54 1.26
N GLU A 138 3.32 -11.57 2.07
CA GLU A 138 2.76 -11.60 3.43
C GLU A 138 3.24 -10.42 4.31
N ARG A 139 4.48 -9.97 4.14
CA ARG A 139 5.11 -8.95 4.99
C ARG A 139 5.79 -7.82 4.23
N VAL A 140 5.77 -7.86 2.91
CA VAL A 140 6.42 -6.85 2.08
C VAL A 140 5.40 -6.21 1.15
N ALA A 141 5.28 -4.89 1.23
CA ALA A 141 4.54 -4.09 0.26
C ALA A 141 5.51 -3.60 -0.82
N PHE A 142 5.17 -3.84 -2.07
CA PHE A 142 5.91 -3.35 -3.22
C PHE A 142 5.18 -2.18 -3.85
N HIS A 143 5.87 -1.07 -4.01
CA HIS A 143 5.39 0.13 -4.67
C HIS A 143 6.27 0.44 -5.88
N LYS A 144 5.64 0.64 -7.03
CA LYS A 144 6.31 1.17 -8.21
C LYS A 144 5.67 2.49 -8.60
N TYR A 145 6.48 3.52 -8.71
CA TYR A 145 6.07 4.85 -9.12
C TYR A 145 6.76 5.21 -10.44
N THR A 146 5.97 5.49 -11.47
CA THR A 146 6.48 5.97 -12.75
C THR A 146 6.20 7.46 -12.85
N TYR A 147 7.23 8.27 -12.84
CA TYR A 147 7.16 9.73 -12.91
C TYR A 147 7.26 10.21 -14.36
N PRO A 148 6.57 11.30 -14.72
CA PRO A 148 6.66 11.90 -16.06
C PRO A 148 7.97 12.65 -16.28
N SER A 149 8.69 13.02 -15.20
CA SER A 149 9.95 13.77 -15.21
C SER A 149 11.07 13.00 -14.52
N GLN A 150 12.30 13.48 -14.66
CA GLN A 150 13.46 12.92 -13.95
C GLN A 150 13.52 13.34 -12.48
N GLU A 151 12.92 14.45 -12.13
CA GLU A 151 12.79 14.90 -10.75
C GLU A 151 11.58 14.21 -10.10
N ALA A 152 11.85 13.34 -9.15
CA ALA A 152 10.83 12.60 -8.45
C ALA A 152 10.90 12.90 -6.94
N LYS A 153 9.75 13.02 -6.32
CA LYS A 153 9.65 13.26 -4.89
C LYS A 153 8.69 12.26 -4.25
N LEU A 154 9.03 11.85 -3.03
CA LEU A 154 8.19 10.98 -2.22
C LEU A 154 8.02 11.55 -0.82
N LEU A 155 6.77 11.73 -0.40
CA LEU A 155 6.45 11.99 0.99
C LEU A 155 6.36 10.66 1.74
N LEU A 156 7.07 10.56 2.86
CA LEU A 156 6.86 9.55 3.89
C LEU A 156 6.16 10.22 5.07
N ASP A 157 4.94 9.79 5.37
CA ASP A 157 4.16 10.29 6.48
C ASP A 157 3.99 9.21 7.55
N PHE A 158 4.79 9.33 8.62
CA PHE A 158 4.74 8.41 9.76
C PHE A 158 3.70 8.82 10.80
N GLN A 159 3.08 10.00 10.64
CA GLN A 159 1.98 10.46 11.50
C GLN A 159 0.63 9.91 11.03
N HIS A 160 0.54 9.47 9.77
CA HIS A 160 -0.71 9.01 9.18
C HIS A 160 -1.30 7.81 9.91
N GLY A 161 -2.62 7.78 10.01
CA GLY A 161 -3.42 6.69 10.53
C GLY A 161 -4.89 6.91 10.21
N ILE A 162 -5.62 5.85 9.96
CA ILE A 162 -7.07 5.88 9.73
C ILE A 162 -7.75 5.91 11.09
N GLN A 163 -8.48 6.99 11.39
CA GLN A 163 -9.10 7.19 12.70
C GLN A 163 -10.57 7.57 12.57
N PHE A 164 -11.37 6.93 13.37
CA PHE A 164 -12.81 7.17 13.45
C PHE A 164 -13.16 8.38 14.33
N LEU A 165 -12.32 8.75 15.30
CA LEU A 165 -12.63 9.69 16.40
C LEU A 165 -11.67 10.87 16.49
N ASN A 166 -11.15 11.42 15.42
CA ASN A 166 -10.28 12.62 15.42
C ASN A 166 -9.06 12.60 16.37
N ASP A 167 -8.67 11.45 16.86
CA ASP A 167 -7.52 11.26 17.74
C ASP A 167 -6.31 10.76 16.97
N SER A 168 -5.13 11.30 17.26
CA SER A 168 -3.90 10.74 16.71
C SER A 168 -3.69 9.31 17.19
N LEU A 169 -3.59 8.36 16.24
CA LEU A 169 -3.28 6.98 16.55
C LEU A 169 -1.80 6.75 16.88
N VAL A 170 -0.92 7.62 16.42
CA VAL A 170 0.52 7.47 16.61
C VAL A 170 0.92 8.00 17.98
N LEU A 171 1.50 7.13 18.82
CA LEU A 171 1.97 7.44 20.16
C LEU A 171 3.46 7.78 20.17
N GLU A 172 4.25 7.00 19.43
CA GLU A 172 5.70 7.03 19.44
C GLU A 172 6.25 6.51 18.13
N ASN A 173 7.39 6.97 17.73
CA ASN A 173 8.14 6.45 16.59
C ASN A 173 9.64 6.61 16.81
N ASN A 174 10.41 5.80 16.10
CA ASN A 174 11.85 5.97 15.94
C ASN A 174 12.18 5.69 14.47
N ILE A 175 12.73 6.68 13.80
CA ILE A 175 13.04 6.60 12.37
C ILE A 175 14.55 6.77 12.22
N LYS A 176 15.17 5.81 11.57
CA LYS A 176 16.62 5.79 11.32
C LYS A 176 16.87 5.76 9.83
N ILE A 177 17.62 6.72 9.33
CA ILE A 177 18.14 6.76 7.96
C ILE A 177 19.45 5.99 7.97
N GLU A 178 19.40 4.74 7.47
CA GLU A 178 20.56 3.85 7.47
C GLU A 178 21.59 4.27 6.41
N ASN A 179 21.09 4.65 5.23
CA ASN A 179 21.87 5.17 4.11
C ASN A 179 20.89 5.82 3.09
N ASN A 180 21.37 6.17 1.89
CA ASN A 180 20.55 6.82 0.86
C ASN A 180 19.58 5.89 0.10
N THR A 181 19.49 4.63 0.46
CA THR A 181 18.52 3.66 -0.09
C THR A 181 17.69 2.98 0.98
N THR A 182 17.98 3.18 2.27
CA THR A 182 17.37 2.39 3.34
C THR A 182 16.97 3.26 4.52
N ILE A 183 15.71 3.16 4.91
CA ILE A 183 15.15 3.77 6.12
C ILE A 183 14.54 2.66 6.95
N SER A 184 14.87 2.59 8.24
CA SER A 184 14.30 1.63 9.18
C SER A 184 13.69 2.31 10.39
N GLY A 185 12.96 1.55 11.19
CA GLY A 185 12.44 2.10 12.43
C GLY A 185 11.25 1.33 12.99
N TYR A 186 10.52 2.03 13.86
CA TYR A 186 9.24 1.54 14.35
C TYR A 186 8.24 2.68 14.53
N CYS A 187 6.96 2.33 14.45
CA CYS A 187 5.84 3.15 14.90
C CYS A 187 5.06 2.39 15.98
N LYS A 188 4.76 3.07 17.09
CA LYS A 188 3.84 2.59 18.13
C LYS A 188 2.52 3.34 17.99
N THR A 189 1.45 2.60 17.90
CA THR A 189 0.12 3.17 17.69
C THR A 189 -0.86 2.68 18.75
N LYS A 190 -1.83 3.50 19.09
CA LYS A 190 -3.00 3.10 19.88
C LYS A 190 -4.14 2.69 18.95
N GLY A 191 -5.05 1.91 19.47
CA GLY A 191 -6.28 1.47 18.86
C GLY A 191 -6.99 0.61 19.90
N TRP A 192 -7.73 -0.41 19.51
CA TRP A 192 -8.24 -1.41 20.44
C TRP A 192 -7.09 -2.08 21.21
N VAL A 193 -5.98 -2.28 20.55
CA VAL A 193 -4.74 -2.77 21.15
C VAL A 193 -3.60 -1.83 20.79
N THR A 194 -2.74 -1.51 21.76
CA THR A 194 -1.50 -0.81 21.46
C THR A 194 -0.59 -1.73 20.67
N LYS A 195 -0.14 -1.26 19.50
CA LYS A 195 0.70 -2.02 18.55
C LYS A 195 2.02 -1.31 18.34
N LYS A 196 3.07 -2.09 18.11
CA LYS A 196 4.38 -1.57 17.69
C LYS A 196 4.79 -2.28 16.41
N TYR A 197 4.92 -1.52 15.33
CA TYR A 197 5.35 -2.00 14.02
C TYR A 197 6.81 -1.69 13.82
N PHE A 198 7.59 -2.68 13.48
CA PHE A 198 8.95 -2.50 12.98
C PHE A 198 8.91 -2.58 11.47
N PHE A 199 9.69 -1.73 10.80
CA PHE A 199 9.71 -1.67 9.35
C PHE A 199 11.11 -1.36 8.81
N THR A 200 11.31 -1.73 7.55
CA THR A 200 12.41 -1.27 6.71
C THR A 200 11.84 -0.88 5.35
N ILE A 201 12.23 0.28 4.85
CA ILE A 201 11.89 0.76 3.51
C ILE A 201 13.17 0.78 2.69
N ASN A 202 13.17 0.04 1.58
CA ASN A 202 14.29 -0.01 0.64
C ASN A 202 13.88 0.64 -0.68
N PHE A 203 14.73 1.52 -1.19
CA PHE A 203 14.56 2.20 -2.47
C PHE A 203 15.54 1.62 -3.48
N GLU A 204 15.05 1.27 -4.67
CA GLU A 204 15.89 0.82 -5.79
C GLU A 204 16.81 1.94 -6.27
N THR A 205 16.24 3.15 -6.41
CA THR A 205 17.00 4.36 -6.73
C THR A 205 17.39 5.09 -5.44
N PRO A 206 18.67 5.44 -5.25
CA PRO A 206 19.09 6.23 -4.11
C PRO A 206 18.42 7.62 -4.10
N PHE A 207 17.92 8.05 -2.94
CA PHE A 207 17.49 9.44 -2.81
C PHE A 207 18.69 10.37 -2.69
N SER A 208 18.63 11.50 -3.40
CA SER A 208 19.69 12.52 -3.42
C SER A 208 19.59 13.49 -2.24
N LYS A 209 18.36 13.62 -1.67
CA LYS A 209 18.09 14.51 -0.55
C LYS A 209 16.97 13.92 0.30
N ILE A 210 17.05 14.15 1.61
CA ILE A 210 15.96 13.93 2.57
C ILE A 210 15.75 15.17 3.40
N GLN A 211 14.51 15.56 3.57
CA GLN A 211 14.11 16.73 4.36
C GLN A 211 13.03 16.34 5.35
N GLU A 212 13.27 16.56 6.63
CA GLU A 212 12.23 16.41 7.65
C GLU A 212 11.28 17.61 7.62
N ILE A 213 9.98 17.34 7.64
CA ILE A 213 8.94 18.36 7.85
C ILE A 213 8.73 18.48 9.35
N PRO A 214 8.86 19.68 9.93
CA PRO A 214 8.67 19.90 11.35
C PRO A 214 7.32 19.39 11.85
N LYS A 215 7.32 18.74 13.00
CA LYS A 215 6.11 18.25 13.66
C LYS A 215 5.22 19.42 14.09
N GLY A 216 3.93 19.32 13.81
CA GLY A 216 2.93 20.19 14.41
C GLY A 216 2.75 19.88 15.91
N LYS A 217 2.17 20.83 16.67
CA LYS A 217 2.00 20.72 18.14
C LYS A 217 1.28 19.47 18.63
N LYS A 218 0.44 18.85 17.78
CA LYS A 218 -0.33 17.62 18.09
C LYS A 218 0.19 16.38 17.37
N GLN A 219 1.41 16.44 16.81
CA GLN A 219 1.98 15.33 16.03
C GLN A 219 3.09 14.64 16.81
N ASN A 220 3.06 13.32 16.83
CA ASN A 220 4.00 12.47 17.54
C ASN A 220 5.04 11.81 16.61
N ALA A 221 4.85 11.91 15.31
CA ALA A 221 5.75 11.32 14.32
C ALA A 221 6.18 12.35 13.25
N PRO A 222 7.37 12.19 12.67
CA PRO A 222 7.85 13.05 11.60
C PRO A 222 7.21 12.71 10.26
N LYS A 223 7.37 13.64 9.32
CA LYS A 223 7.18 13.43 7.90
C LYS A 223 8.48 13.75 7.19
N TYR A 224 8.78 13.05 6.12
CA TYR A 224 9.98 13.30 5.31
C TYR A 224 9.61 13.48 3.85
N ILE A 225 10.34 14.36 3.18
CA ILE A 225 10.36 14.44 1.71
C ILE A 225 11.69 13.87 1.24
N LEU A 226 11.63 12.92 0.33
CA LEU A 226 12.77 12.37 -0.37
C LEU A 226 12.77 12.89 -1.80
N ASP A 227 13.92 13.37 -2.27
CA ASP A 227 14.15 13.77 -3.65
C ASP A 227 14.96 12.68 -4.36
N PHE A 228 14.56 12.32 -5.57
CA PHE A 228 15.23 11.35 -6.41
C PHE A 228 15.57 11.96 -7.76
N ASN A 229 16.74 11.60 -8.29
CA ASN A 229 17.14 11.91 -9.66
C ASN A 229 17.03 10.62 -10.46
N LEU A 230 15.99 10.50 -11.28
CA LEU A 230 15.77 9.31 -12.08
C LEU A 230 16.65 9.35 -13.33
N SER A 231 17.31 8.22 -13.65
CA SER A 231 17.94 8.04 -14.96
C SER A 231 16.87 7.94 -16.06
N LYS A 232 17.23 8.39 -17.28
CA LYS A 232 16.38 8.19 -18.47
C LYS A 232 16.25 6.72 -18.82
#